data_283ca1715b6b4ab9cf310ecfa87c16c1
#
_entry.id   283ca1715b6b4ab9cf310ecfa87c16c1
#
_cell.length_a   1.000
_cell.length_b   1.000
_cell.length_c   1.000
_cell.angle_alpha   90.00
_cell.angle_beta   90.00
_cell.angle_gamma   90.00
#
_symmetry.space_group_name_H-M   'P 1'
#
loop_
_entity.id
_entity.type
_entity.pdbx_description
1 polymer ?
#
loop_
_entity_poly.entity_id
_entity_poly.type
_entity_poly.pdbx_seq_one_letter_code
_entity_poly.pdbx_strand_id
1 'polypeptide(L)'
;MKRCGLLGEKLGHSYSPAIHAELADYEYRLYEVAPEKLGEFLTGGGFDGMNVTIPYKKAVIPYCAELSPIAQKLQSVNVLVRREDGTLYGDNADAYGFAGMVRASGIAIESKKTLVLGSGGASSTVCAVLEEMGARSVTIISREGEDNYNNLDRHADAEVIVNTTP
;
A
#
# COMPACT_ATOMS: atom_id res chain seq x y z
N MET A 1 -1.66 8.89 25.86
CA MET A 1 -1.37 7.68 25.07
C MET A 1 -1.87 7.93 23.65
N LYS A 2 -1.06 7.64 22.62
CA LYS A 2 -1.47 7.81 21.20
C LYS A 2 -2.51 6.76 20.83
N ARG A 3 -3.52 7.16 20.07
CA ARG A 3 -4.59 6.30 19.57
C ARG A 3 -4.34 6.01 18.11
N CYS A 4 -3.96 4.79 17.82
CA CYS A 4 -3.67 4.33 16.45
C CYS A 4 -4.61 3.17 16.07
N GLY A 5 -4.62 2.81 14.82
CA GLY A 5 -5.40 1.67 14.38
C GLY A 5 -5.34 1.37 12.90
N LEU A 6 -6.14 0.39 12.48
CA LEU A 6 -6.35 0.01 11.09
C LEU A 6 -7.76 0.41 10.67
N LEU A 7 -7.86 1.19 9.61
CA LEU A 7 -9.11 1.60 8.98
C LEU A 7 -9.40 0.75 7.74
N GLY A 8 -10.56 0.16 7.69
CA GLY A 8 -11.09 -0.57 6.53
C GLY A 8 -12.61 -0.69 6.60
N GLU A 9 -13.24 -1.24 5.57
CA GLU A 9 -14.68 -1.50 5.59
C GLU A 9 -15.00 -2.78 6.36
N LYS A 10 -14.23 -3.84 6.11
CA LYS A 10 -14.29 -5.13 6.81
C LYS A 10 -12.89 -5.62 7.06
N LEU A 11 -12.54 -5.83 8.30
CA LEU A 11 -11.18 -6.14 8.71
C LEU A 11 -10.98 -7.61 9.11
N GLY A 12 -12.07 -8.33 9.37
CA GLY A 12 -12.07 -9.76 9.65
C GLY A 12 -10.92 -10.19 10.60
N HIS A 13 -10.02 -11.01 10.11
CA HIS A 13 -8.84 -11.43 10.84
C HIS A 13 -7.63 -10.61 10.41
N SER A 14 -7.28 -9.59 11.19
CA SER A 14 -6.08 -8.78 10.99
C SER A 14 -5.03 -9.08 12.05
N TYR A 15 -3.78 -9.30 11.61
CA TYR A 15 -2.62 -9.45 12.50
C TYR A 15 -2.06 -8.10 12.98
N SER A 16 -2.53 -6.98 12.42
CA SER A 16 -2.00 -5.66 12.76
C SER A 16 -2.00 -5.35 14.26
N PRO A 17 -3.08 -5.63 15.04
CA PRO A 17 -3.04 -5.37 16.48
C PRO A 17 -1.94 -6.13 17.21
N ALA A 18 -1.74 -7.41 16.89
CA ALA A 18 -0.70 -8.24 17.52
C ALA A 18 0.70 -7.73 17.16
N ILE A 19 0.93 -7.37 15.89
CA ILE A 19 2.22 -6.82 15.44
C ILE A 19 2.50 -5.47 16.13
N HIS A 20 1.51 -4.59 16.20
CA HIS A 20 1.70 -3.27 16.80
C HIS A 20 1.91 -3.35 18.33
N ALA A 21 1.34 -4.34 19.01
CA ALA A 21 1.58 -4.58 20.43
C ALA A 21 3.05 -4.95 20.75
N GLU A 22 3.76 -5.59 19.78
CA GLU A 22 5.19 -5.92 19.91
C GLU A 22 6.10 -4.73 19.54
N LEU A 23 5.60 -3.75 18.78
CA LEU A 23 6.41 -2.64 18.28
C LEU A 23 6.56 -1.49 19.27
N ALA A 24 5.51 -1.14 20.00
CA ALA A 24 5.53 -0.02 20.93
C ALA A 24 4.28 0.03 21.86
N ASP A 25 4.40 0.77 22.97
CA ASP A 25 3.32 0.98 23.91
C ASP A 25 2.40 2.13 23.45
N TYR A 26 1.41 1.82 22.63
CA TYR A 26 0.30 2.70 22.26
C TYR A 26 -0.97 1.88 22.00
N GLU A 27 -2.12 2.54 22.06
CA GLU A 27 -3.38 1.89 21.74
C GLU A 27 -3.52 1.67 20.23
N TYR A 28 -3.76 0.42 19.83
CA TYR A 28 -4.00 0.07 18.41
C TYR A 28 -5.30 -0.72 18.27
N ARG A 29 -6.26 -0.18 17.53
CA ARG A 29 -7.59 -0.76 17.33
C ARG A 29 -7.93 -1.00 15.86
N LEU A 30 -8.89 -1.88 15.62
CA LEU A 30 -9.53 -2.05 14.31
C LEU A 30 -10.74 -1.12 14.21
N TYR A 31 -10.82 -0.37 13.11
CA TYR A 31 -11.92 0.55 12.81
C TYR A 31 -12.60 0.10 11.52
N GLU A 32 -13.69 -0.65 11.67
CA GLU A 32 -14.58 -0.99 10.57
C GLU A 32 -15.58 0.16 10.38
N VAL A 33 -15.45 0.85 9.28
CA VAL A 33 -16.22 2.07 8.96
C VAL A 33 -16.90 1.88 7.62
N ALA A 34 -18.21 2.06 7.57
CA ALA A 34 -18.97 2.01 6.33
C ALA A 34 -18.62 3.21 5.42
N PRO A 35 -18.68 3.07 4.08
CA PRO A 35 -18.25 4.11 3.14
C PRO A 35 -18.90 5.48 3.38
N GLU A 36 -20.18 5.52 3.70
CA GLU A 36 -20.94 6.74 3.98
C GLU A 36 -20.53 7.44 5.29
N LYS A 37 -19.84 6.73 6.18
CA LYS A 37 -19.34 7.26 7.46
C LYS A 37 -17.86 7.67 7.42
N LEU A 38 -17.16 7.39 6.32
CA LEU A 38 -15.73 7.64 6.20
C LEU A 38 -15.37 9.11 6.46
N GLY A 39 -16.10 10.05 5.87
CA GLY A 39 -15.84 11.47 6.05
C GLY A 39 -16.03 11.93 7.48
N GLU A 40 -17.11 11.52 8.14
CA GLU A 40 -17.37 11.81 9.54
C GLU A 40 -16.27 11.25 10.45
N PHE A 41 -15.84 10.02 10.21
CA PHE A 41 -14.76 9.37 10.96
C PHE A 41 -13.44 10.13 10.83
N LEU A 42 -13.05 10.50 9.60
CA LEU A 42 -11.78 11.17 9.34
C LEU A 42 -11.73 12.60 9.89
N THR A 43 -12.85 13.33 9.88
CA THR A 43 -12.93 14.71 10.38
C THR A 43 -13.17 14.77 11.90
N GLY A 44 -13.72 13.72 12.50
CA GLY A 44 -14.09 13.68 13.91
C GLY A 44 -12.94 13.65 14.92
N GLY A 45 -11.68 13.49 14.50
CA GLY A 45 -10.49 13.69 15.35
C GLY A 45 -10.21 12.60 16.37
N GLY A 46 -10.81 11.43 16.25
CA GLY A 46 -10.72 10.35 17.25
C GLY A 46 -9.41 9.55 17.26
N PHE A 47 -8.40 9.88 16.46
CA PHE A 47 -7.15 9.14 16.31
C PHE A 47 -5.94 10.06 16.06
N ASP A 48 -4.75 9.57 16.34
CA ASP A 48 -3.47 10.26 16.10
C ASP A 48 -2.74 9.69 14.87
N GLY A 49 -2.85 8.37 14.64
CA GLY A 49 -2.30 7.68 13.48
C GLY A 49 -3.19 6.53 13.03
N MET A 50 -3.22 6.28 11.72
CA MET A 50 -4.08 5.25 11.15
C MET A 50 -3.39 4.54 9.99
N ASN A 51 -3.35 3.21 10.03
CA ASN A 51 -3.14 2.45 8.82
C ASN A 51 -4.45 2.38 8.02
N VAL A 52 -4.36 2.41 6.71
CA VAL A 52 -5.53 2.36 5.83
C VAL A 52 -5.43 1.17 4.89
N THR A 53 -6.49 0.36 4.83
CA THR A 53 -6.57 -0.77 3.91
C THR A 53 -7.78 -0.65 2.97
N ILE A 54 -8.07 -1.70 2.25
CA ILE A 54 -9.18 -1.80 1.30
C ILE A 54 -10.51 -1.48 2.01
N PRO A 55 -11.40 -0.69 1.37
CA PRO A 55 -11.27 -0.07 0.04
C PRO A 55 -10.77 1.38 0.07
N TYR A 56 -10.24 1.87 1.20
CA TYR A 56 -10.13 3.29 1.51
C TYR A 56 -8.82 3.96 1.10
N LYS A 57 -7.81 3.23 0.61
CA LYS A 57 -6.48 3.80 0.27
C LYS A 57 -6.53 4.99 -0.71
N LYS A 58 -7.53 5.03 -1.61
CA LYS A 58 -7.78 6.18 -2.49
C LYS A 58 -8.79 7.16 -1.91
N ALA A 59 -9.81 6.64 -1.23
CA ALA A 59 -10.91 7.43 -0.72
C ALA A 59 -10.51 8.42 0.39
N VAL A 60 -9.40 8.17 1.10
CA VAL A 60 -8.90 9.07 2.14
C VAL A 60 -8.11 10.26 1.61
N ILE A 61 -7.65 10.21 0.35
CA ILE A 61 -6.81 11.26 -0.26
C ILE A 61 -7.44 12.65 -0.16
N PRO A 62 -8.73 12.86 -0.48
CA PRO A 62 -9.36 14.18 -0.40
C PRO A 62 -9.40 14.79 1.00
N TYR A 63 -9.18 13.99 2.04
CA TYR A 63 -9.17 14.44 3.43
C TYR A 63 -7.77 14.80 3.93
N CYS A 64 -6.73 14.53 3.15
CA CYS A 64 -5.34 14.85 3.49
C CYS A 64 -5.03 16.29 3.05
N ALA A 65 -4.52 17.10 3.96
CA ALA A 65 -4.00 18.43 3.64
C ALA A 65 -2.69 18.36 2.85
N GLU A 66 -1.94 17.26 3.04
CA GLU A 66 -0.68 17.02 2.35
C GLU A 66 -0.48 15.51 2.15
N LEU A 67 0.16 15.16 1.05
CA LEU A 67 0.59 13.79 0.74
C LEU A 67 2.10 13.71 0.62
N SER A 68 2.68 12.59 1.05
CA SER A 68 4.06 12.30 0.72
C SER A 68 4.26 12.18 -0.80
N PRO A 69 5.48 12.41 -1.33
CA PRO A 69 5.75 12.25 -2.76
C PRO A 69 5.35 10.88 -3.29
N ILE A 70 5.59 9.81 -2.52
CA ILE A 70 5.23 8.45 -2.93
C ILE A 70 3.73 8.22 -2.91
N ALA A 71 3.00 8.69 -1.89
CA ALA A 71 1.54 8.59 -1.85
C ALA A 71 0.89 9.36 -3.00
N GLN A 72 1.45 10.53 -3.35
CA GLN A 72 1.01 11.33 -4.49
C GLN A 72 1.27 10.62 -5.82
N LYS A 73 2.46 10.06 -6.03
CA LYS A 73 2.82 9.27 -7.22
C LYS A 73 1.91 8.06 -7.40
N LEU A 74 1.66 7.32 -6.31
CA LEU A 74 0.84 6.10 -6.32
C LEU A 74 -0.66 6.36 -6.32
N GLN A 75 -1.11 7.59 -6.00
CA GLN A 75 -2.52 7.90 -5.74
C GLN A 75 -3.14 6.90 -4.75
N SER A 76 -2.37 6.58 -3.69
CA SER A 76 -2.72 5.57 -2.70
C SER A 76 -2.09 5.91 -1.35
N VAL A 77 -2.92 6.00 -0.33
CA VAL A 77 -2.53 6.28 1.06
C VAL A 77 -2.83 5.06 1.91
N ASN A 78 -1.84 4.53 2.62
CA ASN A 78 -2.03 3.47 3.60
C ASN A 78 -1.60 3.85 5.02
N VAL A 79 -1.11 5.09 5.19
CA VAL A 79 -0.80 5.68 6.49
C VAL A 79 -1.38 7.09 6.56
N LEU A 80 -2.13 7.38 7.61
CA LEU A 80 -2.58 8.73 7.96
C LEU A 80 -1.96 9.13 9.29
N VAL A 81 -1.46 10.36 9.36
CA VAL A 81 -0.99 10.97 10.59
C VAL A 81 -1.76 12.25 10.82
N ARG A 82 -2.35 12.40 12.01
CA ARG A 82 -2.98 13.65 12.42
C ARG A 82 -1.91 14.57 12.99
N ARG A 83 -1.82 15.76 12.41
CA ARG A 83 -0.90 16.81 12.87
C ARG A 83 -1.49 17.57 14.07
N GLU A 84 -0.68 18.36 14.74
CA GLU A 84 -1.08 19.17 15.90
C GLU A 84 -2.17 20.19 15.56
N ASP A 85 -2.20 20.70 14.32
CA ASP A 85 -3.22 21.61 13.80
C ASP A 85 -4.53 20.90 13.42
N GLY A 86 -4.63 19.58 13.62
CA GLY A 86 -5.78 18.75 13.30
C GLY A 86 -5.85 18.27 11.85
N THR A 87 -4.96 18.73 10.96
CA THR A 87 -4.91 18.29 9.56
C THR A 87 -4.38 16.87 9.44
N LEU A 88 -4.70 16.20 8.32
CA LEU A 88 -4.20 14.86 8.02
C LEU A 88 -3.05 14.93 6.99
N TYR A 89 -1.99 14.21 7.30
CA TYR A 89 -0.91 13.89 6.37
C TYR A 89 -1.06 12.45 5.91
N GLY A 90 -0.99 12.23 4.60
CA GLY A 90 -1.11 10.91 3.99
C GLY A 90 0.22 10.40 3.44
N ASP A 91 0.54 9.14 3.74
CA ASP A 91 1.76 8.48 3.26
C ASP A 91 1.46 7.07 2.72
N ASN A 92 2.45 6.45 2.09
CA ASN A 92 2.37 5.06 1.62
C ASN A 92 3.61 4.26 2.06
N ALA A 93 3.45 3.51 3.15
CA ALA A 93 4.52 2.67 3.69
C ALA A 93 4.70 1.35 2.92
N ASP A 94 3.74 0.90 2.09
CA ASP A 94 3.87 -0.33 1.30
C ASP A 94 5.06 -0.25 0.33
N ALA A 95 5.30 0.94 -0.26
CA ALA A 95 6.43 1.15 -1.15
C ALA A 95 7.78 0.97 -0.45
N TYR A 96 7.93 1.57 0.73
CA TYR A 96 9.14 1.43 1.55
C TYR A 96 9.33 0.00 2.02
N GLY A 97 8.26 -0.66 2.44
CA GLY A 97 8.26 -2.06 2.87
C GLY A 97 8.71 -2.99 1.76
N PHE A 98 8.13 -2.87 0.57
CA PHE A 98 8.49 -3.69 -0.58
C PHE A 98 9.94 -3.42 -1.02
N ALA A 99 10.36 -2.16 -1.11
CA ALA A 99 11.75 -1.81 -1.43
C ALA A 99 12.75 -2.39 -0.40
N GLY A 100 12.40 -2.32 0.89
CA GLY A 100 13.20 -2.92 1.96
C GLY A 100 13.32 -4.44 1.84
N MET A 101 12.21 -5.12 1.53
CA MET A 101 12.17 -6.57 1.32
C MET A 101 13.03 -6.99 0.13
N VAL A 102 12.96 -6.29 -1.00
CA VAL A 102 13.79 -6.56 -2.18
C VAL A 102 15.28 -6.40 -1.85
N ARG A 103 15.66 -5.30 -1.18
CA ARG A 103 17.06 -5.10 -0.76
C ARG A 103 17.55 -6.20 0.18
N ALA A 104 16.73 -6.59 1.16
CA ALA A 104 17.07 -7.63 2.11
C ALA A 104 17.22 -9.02 1.48
N SER A 105 16.47 -9.29 0.39
CA SER A 105 16.57 -10.56 -0.35
C SER A 105 17.85 -10.69 -1.18
N GLY A 106 18.56 -9.59 -1.45
CA GLY A 106 19.72 -9.57 -2.32
C GLY A 106 19.40 -9.71 -3.82
N ILE A 107 18.12 -9.70 -4.21
CA ILE A 107 17.70 -9.76 -5.61
C ILE A 107 18.02 -8.44 -6.31
N ALA A 108 18.86 -8.48 -7.34
CA ALA A 108 19.15 -7.31 -8.17
C ALA A 108 17.97 -7.03 -9.12
N ILE A 109 17.50 -5.79 -9.11
CA ILE A 109 16.40 -5.33 -10.00
C ILE A 109 16.93 -4.50 -11.16
N GLU A 110 18.02 -3.78 -10.95
CA GLU A 110 18.60 -2.90 -11.97
C GLU A 110 18.85 -3.65 -13.30
N SER A 111 18.38 -3.06 -14.39
CA SER A 111 18.48 -3.60 -15.76
C SER A 111 17.78 -4.94 -15.99
N LYS A 112 16.96 -5.44 -15.04
CA LYS A 112 16.23 -6.70 -15.15
C LYS A 112 14.87 -6.51 -15.84
N LYS A 113 14.45 -7.53 -16.60
CA LYS A 113 13.07 -7.67 -17.07
C LYS A 113 12.23 -8.29 -15.95
N THR A 114 11.21 -7.58 -15.53
CA THR A 114 10.38 -7.96 -14.37
C THR A 114 8.93 -8.20 -14.77
N LEU A 115 8.30 -9.22 -14.19
CA LEU A 115 6.86 -9.46 -14.29
C LEU A 115 6.20 -9.25 -12.94
N VAL A 116 5.03 -8.61 -12.98
CA VAL A 116 4.16 -8.44 -11.82
C VAL A 116 2.85 -9.18 -12.06
N LEU A 117 2.61 -10.24 -11.31
CA LEU A 117 1.40 -11.04 -11.43
C LEU A 117 0.28 -10.40 -10.63
N GLY A 118 -0.79 -10.01 -11.30
CA GLY A 118 -1.94 -9.31 -10.72
C GLY A 118 -1.94 -7.81 -11.00
N SER A 119 -3.16 -7.23 -11.11
CA SER A 119 -3.42 -5.81 -11.38
C SER A 119 -4.16 -5.12 -10.23
N GLY A 120 -4.08 -5.66 -9.02
CA GLY A 120 -4.72 -5.12 -7.81
C GLY A 120 -3.98 -3.95 -7.18
N GLY A 121 -4.43 -3.51 -6.01
CA GLY A 121 -3.88 -2.35 -5.30
C GLY A 121 -2.39 -2.45 -4.94
N ALA A 122 -1.87 -3.65 -4.69
CA ALA A 122 -0.44 -3.87 -4.44
C ALA A 122 0.41 -3.75 -5.71
N SER A 123 -0.14 -4.11 -6.88
CA SER A 123 0.56 -4.12 -8.15
C SER A 123 1.12 -2.74 -8.51
N SER A 124 0.33 -1.68 -8.39
CA SER A 124 0.77 -0.31 -8.70
C SER A 124 1.96 0.13 -7.83
N THR A 125 1.94 -0.22 -6.55
CA THR A 125 3.04 0.06 -5.63
C THR A 125 4.29 -0.71 -6.02
N VAL A 126 4.16 -2.01 -6.30
CA VAL A 126 5.27 -2.87 -6.73
C VAL A 126 5.88 -2.37 -8.03
N CYS A 127 5.07 -2.05 -9.05
CA CYS A 127 5.56 -1.52 -10.32
C CYS A 127 6.37 -0.23 -10.12
N ALA A 128 5.84 0.73 -9.37
CA ALA A 128 6.53 1.99 -9.12
C ALA A 128 7.88 1.80 -8.41
N VAL A 129 7.97 0.86 -7.47
CA VAL A 129 9.23 0.54 -6.78
C VAL A 129 10.22 -0.15 -7.70
N LEU A 130 9.78 -1.12 -8.52
CA LEU A 130 10.65 -1.80 -9.49
C LEU A 130 11.22 -0.83 -10.52
N GLU A 131 10.39 0.10 -11.03
CA GLU A 131 10.84 1.18 -11.92
C GLU A 131 11.89 2.07 -11.25
N GLU A 132 11.64 2.49 -10.01
CA GLU A 132 12.56 3.32 -9.22
C GLU A 132 13.88 2.60 -8.91
N MET A 133 13.84 1.27 -8.78
CA MET A 133 15.03 0.42 -8.62
C MET A 133 15.77 0.15 -9.95
N GLY A 134 15.35 0.75 -11.06
CA GLY A 134 16.02 0.66 -12.35
C GLY A 134 15.72 -0.62 -13.13
N ALA A 135 14.56 -1.25 -12.94
CA ALA A 135 14.13 -2.35 -13.80
C ALA A 135 14.17 -1.93 -15.27
N ARG A 136 14.68 -2.80 -16.16
CA ARG A 136 14.69 -2.57 -17.61
C ARG A 136 13.27 -2.46 -18.18
N SER A 137 12.38 -3.29 -17.68
CA SER A 137 10.95 -3.27 -17.97
C SER A 137 10.16 -3.87 -16.82
N VAL A 138 8.93 -3.38 -16.66
CA VAL A 138 7.95 -3.92 -15.71
C VAL A 138 6.68 -4.23 -16.49
N THR A 139 6.31 -5.51 -16.57
CA THR A 139 5.12 -5.97 -17.28
C THR A 139 4.13 -6.55 -16.29
N ILE A 140 2.89 -6.06 -16.34
CA ILE A 140 1.80 -6.57 -15.48
C ILE A 140 1.09 -7.70 -16.22
N ILE A 141 1.00 -8.85 -15.57
CA ILE A 141 0.21 -9.98 -16.05
C ILE A 141 -1.12 -9.99 -15.31
N SER A 142 -2.21 -9.86 -16.04
CA SER A 142 -3.55 -9.86 -15.46
C SER A 142 -4.49 -10.80 -16.23
N ARG A 143 -5.69 -11.07 -15.69
CA ARG A 143 -6.67 -11.98 -16.33
C ARG A 143 -7.21 -11.41 -17.64
N GLU A 144 -7.34 -10.10 -17.74
CA GLU A 144 -8.01 -9.39 -18.85
C GLU A 144 -7.06 -8.38 -19.54
N GLY A 145 -5.76 -8.40 -19.21
CA GLY A 145 -4.77 -7.50 -19.82
C GLY A 145 -4.31 -7.98 -21.19
N GLU A 146 -3.60 -7.12 -21.91
CA GLU A 146 -2.88 -7.49 -23.13
C GLU A 146 -1.88 -8.61 -22.84
N ASP A 147 -1.10 -8.44 -21.76
CA ASP A 147 -0.26 -9.48 -21.20
C ASP A 147 -1.03 -10.22 -20.11
N ASN A 148 -1.26 -11.51 -20.33
CA ASN A 148 -2.11 -12.33 -19.48
C ASN A 148 -1.57 -13.76 -19.31
N TYR A 149 -2.24 -14.57 -18.50
CA TYR A 149 -1.79 -15.92 -18.16
C TYR A 149 -1.80 -16.89 -19.36
N ASN A 150 -2.45 -16.55 -20.49
CA ASN A 150 -2.51 -17.41 -21.67
C ASN A 150 -1.37 -17.13 -22.67
N ASN A 151 -0.59 -16.05 -22.46
CA ASN A 151 0.50 -15.65 -23.33
C ASN A 151 1.83 -15.38 -22.58
N LEU A 152 2.03 -16.04 -21.45
CA LEU A 152 3.24 -15.93 -20.62
C LEU A 152 4.52 -16.31 -21.35
N ASP A 153 4.42 -17.14 -22.38
CA ASP A 153 5.53 -17.52 -23.25
C ASP A 153 6.23 -16.33 -23.91
N ARG A 154 5.50 -15.22 -24.15
CA ARG A 154 6.07 -13.95 -24.65
C ARG A 154 7.10 -13.33 -23.69
N HIS A 155 7.08 -13.74 -22.44
CA HIS A 155 7.91 -13.21 -21.37
C HIS A 155 8.83 -14.26 -20.73
N ALA A 156 9.14 -15.33 -21.49
CA ALA A 156 10.02 -16.42 -21.03
C ALA A 156 11.43 -15.95 -20.64
N ASP A 157 11.83 -14.74 -21.10
CA ASP A 157 13.08 -14.07 -20.77
C ASP A 157 13.00 -13.17 -19.51
N ALA A 158 11.90 -13.22 -18.78
CA ALA A 158 11.78 -12.49 -17.51
C ALA A 158 12.76 -13.06 -16.45
N GLU A 159 13.41 -12.15 -15.76
CA GLU A 159 14.47 -12.50 -14.78
C GLU A 159 13.97 -12.41 -13.34
N VAL A 160 12.94 -11.60 -13.09
CA VAL A 160 12.31 -11.42 -11.78
C VAL A 160 10.80 -11.48 -11.92
N ILE A 161 10.16 -12.22 -11.02
CA ILE A 161 8.70 -12.32 -10.97
C ILE A 161 8.24 -11.94 -9.56
N VAL A 162 7.29 -11.01 -9.50
CA VAL A 162 6.65 -10.58 -8.24
C VAL A 162 5.17 -10.94 -8.27
N ASN A 163 4.74 -11.78 -7.33
CA ASN A 163 3.33 -12.12 -7.19
C ASN A 163 2.62 -11.10 -6.27
N THR A 164 1.61 -10.42 -6.82
CA THR A 164 0.73 -9.49 -6.10
C THR A 164 -0.73 -9.96 -6.05
N THR A 165 -0.98 -11.21 -6.42
CA THR A 165 -2.31 -11.84 -6.29
C THR A 165 -2.52 -12.33 -4.86
N PRO A 166 -3.80 -12.46 -4.40
CA PRO A 166 -4.14 -13.08 -3.12
C PRO A 166 -3.67 -14.52 -3.01
#